data_31f2a7de6590c6a6a72b20f0a4d62809
#
_entry.id   31f2a7de6590c6a6a72b20f0a4d62809
#
_cell.length_a   1.000
_cell.length_b   1.000
_cell.length_c   1.000
_cell.angle_alpha   90.00
_cell.angle_beta   90.00
_cell.angle_gamma   90.00
#
_symmetry.space_group_name_H-M   'P 1'
#
loop_
_entity.id
_entity.type
_entity.pdbx_description
1 polymer ?
#
loop_
_entity_poly.entity_id
_entity_poly.type
_entity_poly.pdbx_seq_one_letter_code
_entity_poly.pdbx_strand_id
1 'polypeptide(L)'
;MLRACHERVQRSLDLLRRLIEYLDTRGHDRSTRSAAADVLRYFDIAAPLHHEDEELHVFPVLAGSADAALREAIAALRDDHVRMAERWTRARGVLLGWRDDPAPTPPDEPSRALLKAFSDAYDAHIATEEGLVYPAAQAAFDATGLARIGAEMQARRRAA
;
A
#
# COMPACT_ATOMS: atom_id res chain seq x y z
N MET A 1 10.59 -8.13 -7.23
CA MET A 1 10.53 -6.72 -6.77
C MET A 1 9.16 -6.42 -6.18
N LEU A 2 8.02 -6.65 -6.85
CA LEU A 2 6.66 -6.38 -6.35
C LEU A 2 6.37 -7.10 -5.02
N ARG A 3 6.62 -8.40 -4.88
CA ARG A 3 6.47 -9.12 -3.59
C ARG A 3 7.27 -8.49 -2.44
N ALA A 4 8.48 -7.99 -2.70
CA ALA A 4 9.25 -7.28 -1.68
C ALA A 4 8.64 -5.90 -1.33
N CYS A 5 7.80 -5.34 -2.18
CA CYS A 5 6.97 -4.18 -1.83
C CYS A 5 5.86 -4.58 -0.86
N HIS A 6 5.18 -5.71 -1.09
CA HIS A 6 4.17 -6.25 -0.16
C HIS A 6 4.69 -6.48 1.24
N GLU A 7 5.89 -7.06 1.38
CA GLU A 7 6.54 -7.19 2.69
C GLU A 7 6.75 -5.84 3.39
N ARG A 8 6.99 -4.77 2.63
CA ARG A 8 7.11 -3.41 3.19
C ARG A 8 5.74 -2.81 3.54
N VAL A 9 4.72 -3.04 2.71
CA VAL A 9 3.33 -2.69 3.03
C VAL A 9 2.94 -3.33 4.36
N GLN A 10 3.10 -4.64 4.51
CA GLN A 10 2.73 -5.36 5.72
C GLN A 10 3.48 -4.82 6.96
N ARG A 11 4.79 -4.57 6.85
CA ARG A 11 5.54 -3.95 7.96
C ARG A 11 5.01 -2.57 8.34
N SER A 12 4.60 -1.77 7.36
CA SER A 12 4.04 -0.43 7.63
C SER A 12 2.65 -0.50 8.24
N LEU A 13 1.82 -1.45 7.83
CA LEU A 13 0.52 -1.72 8.45
C LEU A 13 0.67 -2.26 9.87
N ASP A 14 1.63 -3.14 10.13
CA ASP A 14 1.94 -3.64 11.47
C ASP A 14 2.47 -2.52 12.38
N LEU A 15 3.25 -1.59 11.81
CA LEU A 15 3.68 -0.39 12.55
C LEU A 15 2.47 0.48 12.93
N LEU A 16 1.53 0.67 12.01
CA LEU A 16 0.29 1.41 12.26
C LEU A 16 -0.54 0.77 13.37
N ARG A 17 -0.75 -0.55 13.33
CA ARG A 17 -1.50 -1.30 14.35
C ARG A 17 -0.86 -1.14 15.74
N ARG A 18 0.47 -1.30 15.83
CA ARG A 18 1.24 -1.11 17.08
C ARG A 18 1.22 0.33 17.56
N LEU A 19 1.22 1.31 16.65
CA LEU A 19 1.11 2.72 17.01
C LEU A 19 -0.24 3.02 17.69
N ILE A 20 -1.35 2.49 17.15
CA ILE A 20 -2.67 2.64 17.75
C ILE A 20 -2.69 2.02 19.16
N GLU A 21 -2.22 0.79 19.31
CA GLU A 21 -2.15 0.11 20.61
C GLU A 21 -1.26 0.86 21.63
N TYR A 22 -0.14 1.40 21.16
CA TYR A 22 0.75 2.18 22.02
C TYR A 22 0.09 3.49 22.50
N LEU A 23 -0.60 4.19 21.61
CA LEU A 23 -1.34 5.41 21.96
C LEU A 23 -2.42 5.14 23.02
N ASP A 24 -3.07 3.97 22.97
CA ASP A 24 -4.08 3.57 23.94
C ASP A 24 -3.52 3.25 25.32
N THR A 25 -2.33 2.66 25.36
CA THR A 25 -1.75 2.12 26.60
C THR A 25 -0.72 3.04 27.25
N ARG A 26 0.02 3.81 26.46
CA ARG A 26 1.15 4.63 26.89
C ARG A 26 0.97 6.12 26.62
N GLY A 27 0.01 6.47 25.77
CA GLY A 27 -0.19 7.83 25.33
C GLY A 27 0.82 8.29 24.28
N HIS A 28 0.90 9.60 24.10
CA HIS A 28 1.67 10.21 23.03
C HIS A 28 3.06 10.64 23.51
N ASP A 29 4.09 10.31 22.73
CA ASP A 29 5.48 10.70 22.97
C ASP A 29 6.27 10.85 21.66
N ARG A 30 7.59 11.00 21.76
CA ARG A 30 8.48 11.13 20.61
C ARG A 30 8.44 9.88 19.71
N SER A 31 8.28 8.69 20.28
CA SER A 31 8.25 7.43 19.54
C SER A 31 7.00 7.33 18.67
N THR A 32 5.85 7.77 19.18
CA THR A 32 4.59 7.80 18.42
C THR A 32 4.65 8.78 17.25
N ARG A 33 5.27 9.95 17.43
CA ARG A 33 5.52 10.91 16.32
C ARG A 33 6.40 10.31 15.25
N SER A 34 7.48 9.64 15.62
CA SER A 34 8.39 8.98 14.68
C SER A 34 7.67 7.86 13.92
N ALA A 35 6.90 7.02 14.62
CA ALA A 35 6.12 5.95 13.99
C ALA A 35 5.08 6.50 13.01
N ALA A 36 4.34 7.56 13.38
CA ALA A 36 3.40 8.21 12.49
C ALA A 36 4.09 8.79 11.25
N ALA A 37 5.26 9.41 11.41
CA ALA A 37 6.04 9.92 10.29
C ALA A 37 6.53 8.81 9.35
N ASP A 38 6.92 7.65 9.87
CA ASP A 38 7.36 6.50 9.06
C ASP A 38 6.21 5.88 8.28
N VAL A 39 5.02 5.74 8.88
CA VAL A 39 3.80 5.29 8.19
C VAL A 39 3.41 6.28 7.08
N LEU A 40 3.38 7.57 7.40
CA LEU A 40 3.08 8.64 6.43
C LEU A 40 4.03 8.57 5.23
N ARG A 41 5.34 8.52 5.48
CA ARG A 41 6.35 8.47 4.41
C ARG A 41 6.15 7.26 3.50
N TYR A 42 5.83 6.11 4.06
CA TYR A 42 5.62 4.90 3.27
C TYR A 42 4.40 5.03 2.35
N PHE A 43 3.25 5.40 2.90
CA PHE A 43 2.01 5.47 2.14
C PHE A 43 1.86 6.74 1.28
N ASP A 44 2.64 7.78 1.54
CA ASP A 44 2.71 8.98 0.68
C ASP A 44 3.60 8.76 -0.55
N ILE A 45 4.61 7.86 -0.48
CA ILE A 45 5.62 7.72 -1.54
C ILE A 45 5.68 6.30 -2.09
N ALA A 46 5.97 5.32 -1.26
CA ALA A 46 6.30 3.98 -1.74
C ALA A 46 5.09 3.18 -2.21
N ALA A 47 3.95 3.30 -1.54
CA ALA A 47 2.72 2.60 -1.92
C ALA A 47 2.14 3.12 -3.26
N PRO A 48 2.02 4.44 -3.51
CA PRO A 48 1.60 4.95 -4.82
C PRO A 48 2.50 4.49 -5.96
N LEU A 49 3.82 4.52 -5.78
CA LEU A 49 4.76 4.04 -6.78
C LEU A 49 4.63 2.53 -7.06
N HIS A 50 4.23 1.75 -6.05
CA HIS A 50 3.98 0.32 -6.22
C HIS A 50 2.71 0.06 -7.05
N HIS A 51 1.60 0.71 -6.74
CA HIS A 51 0.37 0.63 -7.54
C HIS A 51 0.61 1.12 -8.98
N GLU A 52 1.39 2.19 -9.15
CA GLU A 52 1.77 2.69 -10.47
C GLU A 52 2.59 1.65 -11.27
N ASP A 53 3.50 0.91 -10.62
CA ASP A 53 4.25 -0.17 -11.26
C ASP A 53 3.31 -1.25 -11.84
N GLU A 54 2.25 -1.59 -11.12
CA GLU A 54 1.27 -2.59 -11.54
C GLU A 54 0.38 -2.06 -12.66
N GLU A 55 -0.10 -0.85 -12.55
CA GLU A 55 -0.93 -0.19 -13.57
C GLU A 55 -0.19 0.00 -14.89
N LEU A 56 1.11 0.29 -14.86
CA LEU A 56 1.92 0.53 -16.05
C LEU A 56 2.48 -0.76 -16.68
N HIS A 57 2.82 -1.74 -15.86
CA HIS A 57 3.61 -2.88 -16.35
C HIS A 57 2.91 -4.23 -16.25
N VAL A 58 2.12 -4.47 -15.21
CA VAL A 58 1.51 -5.77 -14.94
C VAL A 58 0.13 -5.88 -15.56
N PHE A 59 -0.75 -4.99 -15.22
CA PHE A 59 -2.15 -5.04 -15.64
C PHE A 59 -2.36 -4.91 -17.14
N PRO A 60 -1.63 -4.03 -17.90
CA PRO A 60 -1.81 -3.94 -19.35
C PRO A 60 -1.45 -5.23 -20.10
N VAL A 61 -0.43 -5.94 -19.65
CA VAL A 61 0.00 -7.22 -20.28
C VAL A 61 -1.05 -8.30 -20.08
N LEU A 62 -1.73 -8.30 -18.95
CA LEU A 62 -2.71 -9.32 -18.59
C LEU A 62 -4.15 -8.95 -18.99
N ALA A 63 -4.42 -7.70 -19.31
CA ALA A 63 -5.77 -7.22 -19.68
C ALA A 63 -6.34 -7.91 -20.93
N GLY A 64 -5.47 -8.36 -21.82
CA GLY A 64 -5.84 -9.15 -23.03
C GLY A 64 -5.90 -10.66 -22.82
N SER A 65 -5.77 -11.16 -21.58
CA SER A 65 -5.79 -12.59 -21.31
C SER A 65 -7.10 -13.25 -21.76
N ALA A 66 -7.01 -14.49 -22.24
CA ALA A 66 -8.18 -15.32 -22.50
C ALA A 66 -8.91 -15.74 -21.22
N ASP A 67 -8.22 -15.75 -20.07
CA ASP A 67 -8.78 -16.07 -18.77
C ASP A 67 -9.67 -14.93 -18.27
N ALA A 68 -10.98 -15.20 -18.19
CA ALA A 68 -11.97 -14.23 -17.73
C ALA A 68 -11.78 -13.86 -16.25
N ALA A 69 -11.46 -14.84 -15.39
CA ALA A 69 -11.25 -14.62 -13.97
C ALA A 69 -10.06 -13.66 -13.70
N LEU A 70 -8.99 -13.80 -14.50
CA LEU A 70 -7.83 -12.91 -14.42
C LEU A 70 -8.18 -11.48 -14.85
N ARG A 71 -8.98 -11.31 -15.93
CA ARG A 71 -9.44 -9.97 -16.35
C ARG A 71 -10.33 -9.30 -15.30
N GLU A 72 -11.25 -10.06 -14.70
CA GLU A 72 -12.12 -9.57 -13.63
C GLU A 72 -11.32 -9.17 -12.39
N ALA A 73 -10.33 -9.98 -12.00
CA ALA A 73 -9.42 -9.67 -10.89
C ALA A 73 -8.65 -8.37 -11.14
N ILE A 74 -8.10 -8.17 -12.33
CA ILE A 74 -7.40 -6.92 -12.69
C ILE A 74 -8.32 -5.71 -12.61
N ALA A 75 -9.56 -5.81 -13.10
CA ALA A 75 -10.54 -4.73 -13.00
C ALA A 75 -10.84 -4.39 -11.53
N ALA A 76 -11.05 -5.41 -10.68
CA ALA A 76 -11.30 -5.23 -9.26
C ALA A 76 -10.10 -4.59 -8.53
N LEU A 77 -8.86 -5.01 -8.86
CA LEU A 77 -7.63 -4.44 -8.26
C LEU A 77 -7.43 -2.98 -8.63
N ARG A 78 -7.76 -2.57 -9.86
CA ARG A 78 -7.75 -1.15 -10.25
C ARG A 78 -8.73 -0.31 -9.43
N ASP A 79 -9.93 -0.82 -9.24
CA ASP A 79 -10.92 -0.18 -8.37
C ASP A 79 -10.46 -0.15 -6.91
N ASP A 80 -9.73 -1.17 -6.45
CA ASP A 80 -9.13 -1.19 -5.11
C ASP A 80 -8.08 -0.09 -4.96
N HIS A 81 -7.19 0.12 -5.94
CA HIS A 81 -6.21 1.20 -5.91
C HIS A 81 -6.86 2.57 -5.71
N VAL A 82 -7.95 2.86 -6.42
CA VAL A 82 -8.71 4.09 -6.25
C VAL A 82 -9.27 4.21 -4.83
N ARG A 83 -9.95 3.15 -4.35
CA ARG A 83 -10.52 3.12 -3.00
C ARG A 83 -9.46 3.23 -1.90
N MET A 84 -8.30 2.60 -2.08
CA MET A 84 -7.18 2.70 -1.14
C MET A 84 -6.62 4.11 -1.07
N ALA A 85 -6.47 4.80 -2.20
CA ALA A 85 -6.03 6.20 -2.25
C ALA A 85 -7.01 7.13 -1.52
N GLU A 86 -8.31 6.93 -1.72
CA GLU A 86 -9.36 7.69 -1.00
C GLU A 86 -9.33 7.43 0.51
N ARG A 87 -9.19 6.16 0.92
CA ARG A 87 -9.06 5.80 2.35
C ARG A 87 -7.79 6.37 2.95
N TRP A 88 -6.67 6.32 2.20
CA TRP A 88 -5.41 6.90 2.64
C TRP A 88 -5.54 8.40 2.89
N THR A 89 -6.18 9.14 2.00
CA THR A 89 -6.40 10.59 2.18
C THR A 89 -7.02 10.92 3.53
N ARG A 90 -7.99 10.12 3.99
CA ARG A 90 -8.62 10.28 5.30
C ARG A 90 -7.73 9.81 6.45
N ALA A 91 -7.14 8.62 6.34
CA ALA A 91 -6.22 8.05 7.34
C ALA A 91 -5.00 8.95 7.57
N ARG A 92 -4.49 9.56 6.51
CA ARG A 92 -3.39 10.51 6.52
C ARG A 92 -3.67 11.71 7.44
N GLY A 93 -4.88 12.23 7.44
CA GLY A 93 -5.28 13.35 8.32
C GLY A 93 -5.12 13.02 9.81
N VAL A 94 -5.50 11.81 10.22
CA VAL A 94 -5.30 11.33 11.60
C VAL A 94 -3.82 11.24 11.96
N LEU A 95 -3.02 10.63 11.09
CA LEU A 95 -1.58 10.45 11.30
C LEU A 95 -0.81 11.78 11.32
N LEU A 96 -1.22 12.76 10.51
CA LEU A 96 -0.65 14.12 10.56
C LEU A 96 -0.90 14.76 11.93
N GLY A 97 -2.11 14.60 12.48
CA GLY A 97 -2.40 15.07 13.85
C GLY A 97 -1.46 14.43 14.87
N TRP A 98 -1.21 13.12 14.79
CA TRP A 98 -0.29 12.44 15.72
C TRP A 98 1.17 12.81 15.53
N ARG A 99 1.59 13.17 14.32
CA ARG A 99 2.95 13.63 14.06
C ARG A 99 3.20 15.05 14.51
N ASP A 100 2.26 15.96 14.26
CA ASP A 100 2.48 17.42 14.29
C ASP A 100 1.93 18.08 15.55
N ASP A 101 0.86 17.55 16.15
CA ASP A 101 0.29 18.10 17.38
C ASP A 101 1.19 17.81 18.59
N PRO A 102 1.56 18.82 19.39
CA PRO A 102 2.32 18.62 20.62
C PRO A 102 1.56 17.83 21.69
N ALA A 103 0.23 17.83 21.65
CA ALA A 103 -0.65 17.15 22.61
C ALA A 103 -1.86 16.50 21.90
N PRO A 104 -1.63 15.54 20.99
CA PRO A 104 -2.71 14.96 20.23
C PRO A 104 -3.66 14.18 21.14
N THR A 105 -4.92 14.24 20.81
CA THR A 105 -5.93 13.39 21.46
C THR A 105 -5.70 11.92 21.10
N PRO A 106 -5.96 10.99 22.04
CA PRO A 106 -5.99 9.55 21.71
C PRO A 106 -6.95 9.27 20.54
N PRO A 107 -6.69 8.24 19.75
CA PRO A 107 -7.58 7.88 18.64
C PRO A 107 -9.00 7.60 19.17
N ASP A 108 -9.97 8.36 18.66
CA ASP A 108 -11.39 8.10 18.90
C ASP A 108 -11.88 6.90 18.07
N GLU A 109 -13.08 6.41 18.36
CA GLU A 109 -13.64 5.27 17.66
C GLU A 109 -13.77 5.47 16.13
N PRO A 110 -14.23 6.63 15.62
CA PRO A 110 -14.22 6.90 14.19
C PRO A 110 -12.83 6.82 13.55
N SER A 111 -11.80 7.36 14.20
CA SER A 111 -10.41 7.28 13.72
C SER A 111 -9.90 5.83 13.69
N ARG A 112 -10.22 5.03 14.72
CA ARG A 112 -9.87 3.60 14.77
C ARG A 112 -10.52 2.83 13.64
N ALA A 113 -11.82 3.00 13.45
CA ALA A 113 -12.58 2.35 12.38
C ALA A 113 -12.02 2.73 10.99
N LEU A 114 -11.66 3.98 10.79
CA LEU A 114 -11.06 4.49 9.57
C LEU A 114 -9.70 3.83 9.28
N LEU A 115 -8.80 3.82 10.27
CA LEU A 115 -7.46 3.23 10.14
C LEU A 115 -7.52 1.72 9.97
N LYS A 116 -8.45 1.06 10.66
CA LYS A 116 -8.72 -0.37 10.47
C LYS A 116 -9.22 -0.67 9.06
N ALA A 117 -10.21 0.08 8.56
CA ALA A 117 -10.74 -0.10 7.21
C ALA A 117 -9.69 0.17 6.12
N PHE A 118 -8.76 1.09 6.37
CA PHE A 118 -7.60 1.31 5.51
C PHE A 118 -6.67 0.08 5.52
N SER A 119 -6.32 -0.42 6.69
CA SER A 119 -5.43 -1.58 6.84
C SER A 119 -6.02 -2.85 6.22
N ASP A 120 -7.28 -3.15 6.50
CA ASP A 120 -7.96 -4.37 6.05
C ASP A 120 -8.11 -4.42 4.51
N ALA A 121 -8.11 -3.27 3.84
CA ALA A 121 -8.20 -3.20 2.38
C ALA A 121 -7.02 -3.89 1.67
N TYR A 122 -5.87 -4.00 2.32
CA TYR A 122 -4.67 -4.61 1.75
C TYR A 122 -4.67 -6.14 1.80
N ASP A 123 -5.38 -6.78 2.73
CA ASP A 123 -5.27 -8.22 2.94
C ASP A 123 -5.78 -9.02 1.72
N ALA A 124 -7.02 -8.77 1.27
CA ALA A 124 -7.60 -9.44 0.10
C ALA A 124 -6.92 -9.00 -1.20
N HIS A 125 -6.53 -7.74 -1.30
CA HIS A 125 -5.83 -7.15 -2.45
C HIS A 125 -4.50 -7.88 -2.71
N ILE A 126 -3.61 -7.92 -1.72
CA ILE A 126 -2.31 -8.60 -1.80
C ILE A 126 -2.49 -10.11 -2.07
N ALA A 127 -3.48 -10.75 -1.43
CA ALA A 127 -3.76 -12.17 -1.66
C ALA A 127 -4.15 -12.44 -3.12
N THR A 128 -4.93 -11.57 -3.75
CA THR A 128 -5.31 -11.68 -5.16
C THR A 128 -4.11 -11.48 -6.10
N GLU A 129 -3.28 -10.49 -5.82
CA GLU A 129 -2.08 -10.23 -6.62
C GLU A 129 -1.07 -11.37 -6.55
N GLU A 130 -0.76 -11.83 -5.34
CA GLU A 130 0.23 -12.90 -5.15
C GLU A 130 -0.26 -14.28 -5.57
N GLY A 131 -1.58 -14.52 -5.44
CA GLY A 131 -2.17 -15.82 -5.77
C GLY A 131 -2.53 -15.98 -7.25
N LEU A 132 -2.89 -14.90 -7.93
CA LEU A 132 -3.39 -14.97 -9.30
C LEU A 132 -2.60 -14.10 -10.28
N VAL A 133 -2.44 -12.80 -9.98
CA VAL A 133 -1.92 -11.84 -10.96
C VAL A 133 -0.41 -11.98 -11.17
N TYR A 134 0.39 -12.06 -10.10
CA TYR A 134 1.85 -12.17 -10.22
C TYR A 134 2.32 -13.49 -10.85
N PRO A 135 1.73 -14.65 -10.54
CA PRO A 135 2.05 -15.89 -11.29
C PRO A 135 1.76 -15.77 -12.78
N ALA A 136 0.61 -15.18 -13.16
CA ALA A 136 0.25 -14.97 -14.57
C ALA A 136 1.21 -13.98 -15.26
N ALA A 137 1.58 -12.88 -14.58
CA ALA A 137 2.54 -11.92 -15.09
C ALA A 137 3.93 -12.55 -15.27
N GLN A 138 4.38 -13.34 -14.32
CA GLN A 138 5.67 -14.04 -14.41
C GLN A 138 5.73 -14.99 -15.60
N ALA A 139 4.62 -15.64 -15.95
CA ALA A 139 4.52 -16.50 -17.13
C ALA A 139 4.48 -15.71 -18.45
N ALA A 140 4.00 -14.45 -18.41
CA ALA A 140 3.85 -13.62 -19.61
C ALA A 140 5.12 -12.84 -19.99
N PHE A 141 6.04 -12.61 -19.04
CA PHE A 141 7.27 -11.84 -19.26
C PHE A 141 8.46 -12.75 -19.53
N ASP A 142 9.28 -12.39 -20.52
CA ASP A 142 10.62 -12.93 -20.67
C ASP A 142 11.65 -12.18 -19.78
N ALA A 143 12.86 -12.74 -19.70
CA ALA A 143 13.93 -12.16 -18.88
C ALA A 143 14.30 -10.73 -19.29
N THR A 144 14.25 -10.43 -20.59
CA THR A 144 14.58 -9.09 -21.13
C THR A 144 13.50 -8.07 -20.76
N GLY A 145 12.23 -8.45 -20.88
CA GLY A 145 11.08 -7.64 -20.46
C GLY A 145 11.14 -7.32 -18.97
N LEU A 146 11.39 -8.33 -18.14
CA LEU A 146 11.54 -8.14 -16.68
C LEU A 146 12.70 -7.21 -16.33
N ALA A 147 13.85 -7.32 -17.00
CA ALA A 147 15.00 -6.44 -16.76
C ALA A 147 14.67 -4.97 -17.12
N ARG A 148 14.03 -4.74 -18.27
CA ARG A 148 13.60 -3.41 -18.72
C ARG A 148 12.61 -2.77 -17.76
N ILE A 149 11.58 -3.49 -17.35
CA ILE A 149 10.59 -3.03 -16.38
C ILE A 149 11.27 -2.69 -15.06
N GLY A 150 12.14 -3.59 -14.55
CA GLY A 150 12.88 -3.36 -13.32
C GLY A 150 13.75 -2.10 -13.34
N ALA A 151 14.41 -1.81 -14.46
CA ALA A 151 15.22 -0.61 -14.64
C ALA A 151 14.36 0.68 -14.63
N GLU A 152 13.21 0.66 -15.30
CA GLU A 152 12.28 1.77 -15.34
C GLU A 152 11.68 2.07 -13.95
N MET A 153 11.19 1.05 -13.25
CA MET A 153 10.68 1.17 -11.88
C MET A 153 11.73 1.74 -10.91
N GLN A 154 13.01 1.37 -11.07
CA GLN A 154 14.11 1.94 -10.28
C GLN A 154 14.38 3.40 -10.65
N ALA A 155 14.27 3.76 -11.93
CA ALA A 155 14.49 5.13 -12.39
C ALA A 155 13.41 6.08 -11.79
N ARG A 156 12.14 5.68 -11.80
CA ARG A 156 11.06 6.46 -11.17
C ARG A 156 11.27 6.68 -9.68
N ARG A 157 11.71 5.66 -8.95
CA ARG A 157 12.00 5.77 -7.50
C ARG A 157 13.19 6.68 -7.17
N ARG A 158 14.10 6.92 -8.12
CA ARG A 158 15.19 7.89 -7.92
C ARG A 158 14.78 9.32 -8.23
N ALA A 159 13.70 9.49 -8.99
CA ALA A 159 13.18 10.80 -9.39
C ALA A 159 12.11 11.34 -8.43
N ALA A 160 11.53 10.48 -7.57
CA ALA A 160 10.52 10.80 -6.56
C ALA A 160 11.18 11.12 -5.20
#